data_932fa9b8d0df9e834fbfd49a5c5dbe17
#
_entry.id   932fa9b8d0df9e834fbfd49a5c5dbe17
#
_cell.length_a   1.000
_cell.length_b   1.000
_cell.length_c   1.000
_cell.angle_alpha   90.00
_cell.angle_beta   90.00
_cell.angle_gamma   90.00
#
_symmetry.space_group_name_H-M   'P 1'
#
loop_
_entity.id
_entity.type
_entity.pdbx_description
1 polymer ?
#
loop_
_entity_poly.entity_id
_entity_poly.type
_entity_poly.pdbx_seq_one_letter_code
_entity_poly.pdbx_strand_id
1 'polypeptide(L)'
;MAGAGAAAASTLLARAAGAQSFPFTPNQRYPDPAVQILDPGFGKYRLYSSTVEQVASGMRWAEGPAYFPEGGYLLVSDIPNNRIMKFDEKSGQTSVFRVNANYANGNARDRQGRLVTCEHSVTRRITRTEKDGKITVLADKFEGKRLNAPNDIVVKSDDSIWFTDPLFGINGEWEGKKEKAEQATTNVYRIAKDGKISAVLTDLVNPNGLAFSPDEKKLYIVEWKGTPNRSIWSYNVGDDGSLSGKTKLIDAADQASLDGFRVDRDGNLWCGWGSNGALQSEATEIGGRKVYQLKGRSEDLDGVMVFNPEGKPLAFIKLPERCANLCFGGPKNNRLYMASSHSVYALYVEAHGAV
;
A
#
# COMPACT_ATOMS: atom_id res chain seq x y z
N MET A 1 60.04 -36.95 15.55
CA MET A 1 59.18 -36.88 14.35
C MET A 1 57.92 -36.20 14.76
N ALA A 2 57.76 -34.94 14.40
CA ALA A 2 56.62 -34.11 14.72
C ALA A 2 55.64 -34.15 13.55
N GLY A 3 54.41 -34.63 13.79
CA GLY A 3 53.32 -34.62 12.82
C GLY A 3 52.51 -33.34 12.97
N ALA A 4 52.59 -32.46 11.97
CA ALA A 4 51.76 -31.25 11.89
C ALA A 4 50.41 -31.64 11.31
N GLY A 5 49.36 -31.50 12.14
CA GLY A 5 47.96 -31.59 11.73
C GLY A 5 47.52 -30.26 11.12
N ALA A 6 47.22 -30.25 9.82
CA ALA A 6 46.60 -29.11 9.16
C ALA A 6 45.08 -29.09 9.45
N ALA A 7 44.62 -28.10 10.18
CA ALA A 7 43.20 -27.84 10.35
C ALA A 7 42.66 -27.11 9.07
N ALA A 8 41.82 -27.80 8.33
CA ALA A 8 41.10 -27.21 7.21
C ALA A 8 39.93 -26.35 7.76
N ALA A 9 40.08 -25.05 7.69
CA ALA A 9 38.99 -24.11 7.94
C ALA A 9 38.03 -24.13 6.74
N SER A 10 36.87 -24.79 6.90
CA SER A 10 35.76 -24.72 5.95
C SER A 10 35.05 -23.38 6.11
N THR A 11 35.36 -22.43 5.26
CA THR A 11 34.57 -21.21 5.08
C THR A 11 33.23 -21.57 4.47
N LEU A 12 32.20 -21.64 5.29
CA LEU A 12 30.82 -21.64 4.84
C LEU A 12 30.54 -20.26 4.22
N LEU A 13 30.71 -20.15 2.91
CA LEU A 13 30.13 -19.07 2.14
C LEU A 13 28.60 -19.21 2.23
N ALA A 14 27.97 -18.40 3.08
CA ALA A 14 26.53 -18.19 3.07
C ALA A 14 26.19 -17.64 1.66
N ARG A 15 25.68 -18.50 0.78
CA ARG A 15 25.03 -18.06 -0.44
C ARG A 15 23.83 -17.22 0.02
N ALA A 16 23.90 -15.91 -0.18
CA ALA A 16 22.73 -15.06 -0.17
C ALA A 16 21.73 -15.72 -1.13
N ALA A 17 20.59 -16.16 -0.61
CA ALA A 17 19.50 -16.65 -1.45
C ALA A 17 19.15 -15.49 -2.38
N GLY A 18 19.55 -15.60 -3.63
CA GLY A 18 19.28 -14.59 -4.64
C GLY A 18 17.77 -14.42 -4.73
N ALA A 19 17.29 -13.27 -4.38
CA ALA A 19 15.93 -12.88 -4.66
C ALA A 19 15.70 -13.10 -6.15
N GLN A 20 14.62 -13.80 -6.50
CA GLN A 20 14.25 -14.03 -7.90
C GLN A 20 13.89 -12.66 -8.47
N SER A 21 14.83 -12.03 -9.18
CA SER A 21 14.58 -10.74 -9.84
C SER A 21 13.88 -11.01 -11.16
N PHE A 22 12.70 -10.44 -11.33
CA PHE A 22 12.11 -10.35 -12.66
C PHE A 22 12.92 -9.32 -13.44
N PRO A 23 13.44 -9.66 -14.65
CA PRO A 23 14.22 -8.73 -15.43
C PRO A 23 13.34 -7.57 -15.87
N PHE A 24 13.55 -6.41 -15.29
CA PHE A 24 12.94 -5.16 -15.71
C PHE A 24 14.02 -4.27 -16.33
N THR A 25 13.76 -3.77 -17.53
CA THR A 25 14.64 -2.81 -18.19
C THR A 25 13.91 -1.48 -18.30
N PRO A 26 14.43 -0.41 -17.69
CA PRO A 26 13.86 0.92 -17.86
C PRO A 26 13.82 1.30 -19.34
N ASN A 27 12.78 2.01 -19.73
CA ASN A 27 12.68 2.51 -21.09
C ASN A 27 13.77 3.56 -21.34
N GLN A 28 14.46 3.44 -22.47
CA GLN A 28 15.53 4.37 -22.86
C GLN A 28 15.04 5.50 -23.78
N ARG A 29 13.76 5.55 -24.08
CA ARG A 29 13.14 6.58 -24.90
C ARG A 29 12.31 7.52 -24.06
N TYR A 30 12.38 8.80 -24.37
CA TYR A 30 11.58 9.83 -23.74
C TYR A 30 10.56 10.41 -24.72
N PRO A 31 9.35 10.71 -24.25
CA PRO A 31 8.81 10.41 -22.92
C PRO A 31 8.52 8.91 -22.76
N ASP A 32 8.55 8.42 -21.55
CA ASP A 32 8.28 7.00 -21.25
C ASP A 32 6.86 6.62 -21.69
N PRO A 33 6.68 5.65 -22.61
CA PRO A 33 5.35 5.20 -23.06
C PRO A 33 4.54 4.49 -21.97
N ALA A 34 5.17 4.07 -20.87
CA ALA A 34 4.46 3.56 -19.70
C ALA A 34 3.54 4.64 -19.07
N VAL A 35 3.88 5.94 -19.23
CA VAL A 35 3.07 7.04 -18.74
C VAL A 35 2.09 7.48 -19.83
N GLN A 36 0.88 6.93 -19.79
CA GLN A 36 -0.19 7.17 -20.77
C GLN A 36 -1.06 8.34 -20.32
N ILE A 37 -1.10 9.40 -21.12
CA ILE A 37 -1.96 10.58 -20.87
C ILE A 37 -3.36 10.27 -21.39
N LEU A 38 -4.35 10.26 -20.51
CA LEU A 38 -5.77 10.07 -20.84
C LEU A 38 -6.50 11.41 -21.00
N ASP A 39 -6.03 12.44 -20.29
CA ASP A 39 -6.53 13.81 -20.37
C ASP A 39 -5.35 14.80 -20.48
N PRO A 40 -5.41 15.78 -21.38
CA PRO A 40 -4.34 16.78 -21.55
C PRO A 40 -3.95 17.52 -20.27
N GLY A 41 -4.87 17.63 -19.30
CA GLY A 41 -4.61 18.24 -17.99
C GLY A 41 -3.52 17.54 -17.18
N PHE A 42 -3.20 16.28 -17.50
CA PHE A 42 -2.07 15.57 -16.86
C PHE A 42 -0.70 16.09 -17.35
N GLY A 43 -0.62 16.78 -18.48
CA GLY A 43 0.65 17.22 -19.06
C GLY A 43 1.56 17.99 -18.10
N LYS A 44 0.97 18.79 -17.19
CA LYS A 44 1.71 19.55 -16.16
C LYS A 44 2.35 18.68 -15.05
N TYR A 45 1.91 17.44 -14.89
CA TYR A 45 2.45 16.52 -13.88
C TYR A 45 3.48 15.56 -14.44
N ARG A 46 3.58 15.47 -15.76
CA ARG A 46 4.52 14.59 -16.43
C ARG A 46 5.91 15.21 -16.50
N LEU A 47 6.89 14.56 -15.90
CA LEU A 47 8.29 14.90 -16.14
C LEU A 47 8.76 14.18 -17.40
N TYR A 48 9.05 14.94 -18.47
CA TYR A 48 9.34 14.42 -19.81
C TYR A 48 10.51 13.41 -19.86
N SER A 49 11.58 13.69 -19.11
CA SER A 49 12.81 12.91 -19.09
C SER A 49 12.87 11.86 -17.95
N SER A 50 11.75 11.59 -17.30
CA SER A 50 11.65 10.54 -16.29
C SER A 50 11.11 9.25 -16.88
N THR A 51 11.61 8.12 -16.41
CA THR A 51 11.15 6.77 -16.75
C THR A 51 10.77 6.00 -15.49
N VAL A 52 9.93 4.99 -15.64
CA VAL A 52 9.67 4.02 -14.58
C VAL A 52 10.93 3.23 -14.29
N GLU A 53 11.31 3.16 -13.03
CA GLU A 53 12.48 2.42 -12.53
C GLU A 53 12.01 1.31 -11.58
N GLN A 54 12.61 0.12 -11.63
CA GLN A 54 12.47 -0.89 -10.60
C GLN A 54 13.56 -0.66 -9.56
N VAL A 55 13.20 -0.21 -8.35
CA VAL A 55 14.17 0.17 -7.31
C VAL A 55 14.39 -0.91 -6.25
N ALA A 56 13.46 -1.84 -6.12
CA ALA A 56 13.58 -3.00 -5.24
C ALA A 56 12.79 -4.18 -5.80
N SER A 57 13.21 -5.41 -5.48
CA SER A 57 12.53 -6.65 -5.89
C SER A 57 12.76 -7.77 -4.87
N GLY A 58 12.13 -8.94 -5.09
CA GLY A 58 12.30 -10.12 -4.26
C GLY A 58 11.35 -10.19 -3.07
N MET A 59 10.28 -9.42 -3.09
CA MET A 59 9.14 -9.53 -2.18
C MET A 59 8.14 -10.56 -2.72
N ARG A 60 7.15 -10.91 -1.91
CA ARG A 60 6.05 -11.77 -2.34
C ARG A 60 4.75 -11.01 -2.54
N TRP A 61 4.54 -9.99 -1.72
CA TRP A 61 3.46 -9.04 -1.86
C TRP A 61 3.89 -7.74 -1.17
N ALA A 62 4.37 -6.80 -1.98
CA ALA A 62 4.83 -5.50 -1.53
C ALA A 62 3.64 -4.58 -1.27
N GLU A 63 3.56 -4.04 -0.05
CA GLU A 63 2.45 -3.21 0.43
C GLU A 63 2.91 -2.12 1.40
N GLY A 64 2.01 -1.20 1.69
CA GLY A 64 2.16 -0.18 2.72
C GLY A 64 3.45 0.64 2.61
N PRO A 65 3.78 1.23 1.46
CA PRO A 65 5.00 2.02 1.33
C PRO A 65 4.89 3.33 2.11
N ALA A 66 5.94 3.66 2.88
CA ALA A 66 6.06 4.92 3.62
C ALA A 66 7.47 5.49 3.49
N TYR A 67 7.59 6.75 3.05
CA TYR A 67 8.87 7.41 2.87
C TYR A 67 9.27 8.25 4.10
N PHE A 68 10.54 8.19 4.47
CA PHE A 68 11.14 8.89 5.61
C PHE A 68 12.21 9.87 5.12
N PRO A 69 11.86 11.14 4.92
CA PRO A 69 12.77 12.15 4.34
C PRO A 69 14.00 12.44 5.23
N GLU A 70 13.87 12.32 6.55
CA GLU A 70 14.97 12.53 7.48
C GLU A 70 16.13 11.57 7.25
N GLY A 71 15.84 10.35 6.82
CA GLY A 71 16.83 9.31 6.54
C GLY A 71 17.03 9.04 5.06
N GLY A 72 16.20 9.61 4.18
CA GLY A 72 16.23 9.35 2.74
C GLY A 72 15.96 7.88 2.39
N TYR A 73 14.94 7.27 3.01
CA TYR A 73 14.61 5.88 2.77
C TYR A 73 13.09 5.61 2.72
N LEU A 74 12.75 4.54 2.03
CA LEU A 74 11.41 3.98 1.96
C LEU A 74 11.32 2.72 2.81
N LEU A 75 10.24 2.57 3.55
CA LEU A 75 9.83 1.29 4.15
C LEU A 75 8.67 0.70 3.37
N VAL A 76 8.68 -0.63 3.19
CA VAL A 76 7.67 -1.39 2.47
C VAL A 76 7.42 -2.71 3.19
N SER A 77 6.18 -3.06 3.42
CA SER A 77 5.81 -4.38 3.95
C SER A 77 5.92 -5.44 2.86
N ASP A 78 6.54 -6.57 3.19
CA ASP A 78 6.51 -7.80 2.40
C ASP A 78 5.68 -8.80 3.21
N ILE A 79 4.36 -8.74 3.02
CA ILE A 79 3.37 -9.35 3.92
C ILE A 79 3.58 -10.85 4.08
N PRO A 80 3.59 -11.68 2.99
CA PRO A 80 3.69 -13.13 3.15
C PRO A 80 5.03 -13.60 3.72
N ASN A 81 6.09 -12.82 3.54
CA ASN A 81 7.39 -13.08 4.15
C ASN A 81 7.51 -12.55 5.58
N ASN A 82 6.44 -11.97 6.12
CA ASN A 82 6.33 -11.45 7.49
C ASN A 82 7.48 -10.51 7.87
N ARG A 83 7.79 -9.56 6.99
CA ARG A 83 8.90 -8.61 7.18
C ARG A 83 8.58 -7.22 6.63
N ILE A 84 9.29 -6.22 7.12
CA ILE A 84 9.32 -4.88 6.54
C ILE A 84 10.71 -4.70 5.89
N MET A 85 10.72 -4.24 4.64
CA MET A 85 11.90 -3.97 3.86
C MET A 85 12.22 -2.48 3.90
N LYS A 86 13.50 -2.13 3.80
CA LYS A 86 14.00 -0.77 3.66
C LYS A 86 14.72 -0.63 2.33
N PHE A 87 14.32 0.34 1.52
CA PHE A 87 15.08 0.82 0.39
C PHE A 87 15.75 2.15 0.76
N ASP A 88 17.06 2.21 0.72
CA ASP A 88 17.85 3.41 0.96
C ASP A 88 18.08 4.15 -0.36
N GLU A 89 17.49 5.32 -0.50
CA GLU A 89 17.48 6.06 -1.77
C GLU A 89 18.88 6.53 -2.19
N LYS A 90 19.74 6.85 -1.23
CA LYS A 90 21.08 7.35 -1.52
C LYS A 90 22.03 6.25 -2.02
N SER A 91 21.96 5.08 -1.43
CA SER A 91 22.82 3.95 -1.82
C SER A 91 22.18 3.04 -2.89
N GLY A 92 20.86 3.14 -3.10
CA GLY A 92 20.09 2.21 -3.94
C GLY A 92 19.97 0.80 -3.36
N GLN A 93 20.32 0.60 -2.09
CA GLN A 93 20.37 -0.70 -1.44
C GLN A 93 19.04 -1.05 -0.78
N THR A 94 18.64 -2.31 -0.91
CA THR A 94 17.48 -2.87 -0.21
C THR A 94 17.95 -3.81 0.90
N SER A 95 17.35 -3.69 2.09
CA SER A 95 17.67 -4.51 3.27
C SER A 95 16.41 -4.83 4.06
N VAL A 96 16.50 -5.82 4.96
CA VAL A 96 15.42 -6.10 5.89
C VAL A 96 15.47 -5.09 7.04
N PHE A 97 14.40 -4.32 7.23
CA PHE A 97 14.25 -3.38 8.35
C PHE A 97 13.74 -4.10 9.60
N ARG A 98 12.74 -4.98 9.44
CA ARG A 98 12.15 -5.74 10.55
C ARG A 98 11.74 -7.14 10.09
N VAL A 99 12.14 -8.15 10.85
CA VAL A 99 11.63 -9.54 10.75
C VAL A 99 10.50 -9.75 11.75
N ASN A 100 9.67 -10.77 11.53
CA ASN A 100 8.52 -11.10 12.38
C ASN A 100 7.62 -9.88 12.62
N ALA A 101 7.27 -9.20 11.53
CA ALA A 101 6.50 -7.97 11.55
C ALA A 101 4.98 -8.20 11.78
N ASN A 102 4.57 -9.41 12.19
CA ASN A 102 3.17 -9.79 12.39
C ASN A 102 2.31 -9.59 11.14
N TYR A 103 2.91 -9.91 9.99
CA TYR A 103 2.30 -9.70 8.67
C TYR A 103 1.88 -8.23 8.49
N ALA A 104 2.79 -7.30 8.81
CA ALA A 104 2.54 -5.87 8.65
C ALA A 104 2.07 -5.56 7.24
N ASN A 105 1.06 -4.67 7.10
CA ASN A 105 0.55 -4.18 5.85
C ASN A 105 0.82 -2.66 5.74
N GLY A 106 -0.16 -1.80 5.99
CA GLY A 106 -0.03 -0.36 5.89
C GLY A 106 0.98 0.23 6.86
N ASN A 107 1.78 1.17 6.37
CA ASN A 107 2.69 1.96 7.18
C ASN A 107 2.46 3.45 6.91
N ALA A 108 2.69 4.26 7.91
CA ALA A 108 2.70 5.71 7.80
C ALA A 108 3.82 6.30 8.65
N ARG A 109 4.31 7.45 8.23
CA ARG A 109 5.19 8.30 9.04
C ARG A 109 4.32 9.25 9.86
N ASP A 110 4.51 9.27 11.19
CA ASP A 110 3.83 10.26 12.02
C ASP A 110 4.52 11.66 11.95
N ARG A 111 3.91 12.65 12.56
CA ARG A 111 4.41 14.04 12.51
C ARG A 111 5.75 14.24 13.23
N GLN A 112 6.14 13.28 14.08
CA GLN A 112 7.42 13.25 14.77
C GLN A 112 8.48 12.40 14.04
N GLY A 113 8.16 11.87 12.85
CA GLY A 113 9.06 11.07 12.03
C GLY A 113 9.19 9.62 12.50
N ARG A 114 8.18 9.10 13.23
CA ARG A 114 8.15 7.70 13.70
C ARG A 114 7.30 6.85 12.77
N LEU A 115 7.63 5.56 12.73
CA LEU A 115 6.86 4.59 11.96
C LEU A 115 5.61 4.15 12.73
N VAL A 116 4.45 4.31 12.11
CA VAL A 116 3.18 3.72 12.55
C VAL A 116 2.82 2.59 11.59
N THR A 117 2.44 1.42 12.12
CA THR A 117 2.27 0.19 11.34
C THR A 117 0.95 -0.50 11.68
N CYS A 118 0.24 -0.96 10.67
CA CYS A 118 -0.83 -1.94 10.77
C CYS A 118 -0.21 -3.35 10.86
N GLU A 119 -0.20 -3.96 12.04
CA GLU A 119 0.10 -5.38 12.18
C GLU A 119 -1.16 -6.17 11.81
N HIS A 120 -1.19 -6.62 10.56
CA HIS A 120 -2.38 -7.07 9.84
C HIS A 120 -2.94 -8.42 10.32
N SER A 121 -2.05 -9.31 10.81
CA SER A 121 -2.45 -10.62 11.30
C SER A 121 -1.71 -10.97 12.60
N VAL A 122 -1.98 -12.12 13.19
CA VAL A 122 -1.42 -12.62 14.44
C VAL A 122 -1.74 -11.71 15.62
N THR A 123 -1.17 -10.52 15.69
CA THR A 123 -1.39 -9.52 16.76
C THR A 123 -2.59 -8.64 16.49
N ARG A 124 -2.89 -8.33 15.21
CA ARG A 124 -4.08 -7.58 14.76
C ARG A 124 -4.21 -6.23 15.52
N ARG A 125 -3.23 -5.33 15.30
CA ARG A 125 -3.09 -4.11 16.10
C ARG A 125 -2.40 -2.98 15.34
N ILE A 126 -2.53 -1.77 15.85
CA ILE A 126 -1.77 -0.60 15.41
C ILE A 126 -0.61 -0.40 16.36
N THR A 127 0.58 -0.25 15.81
CA THR A 127 1.81 -0.02 16.58
C THR A 127 2.56 1.20 16.11
N ARG A 128 3.36 1.78 17.02
CA ARG A 128 4.31 2.84 16.69
C ARG A 128 5.70 2.42 17.11
N THR A 129 6.65 2.58 16.22
CA THR A 129 8.07 2.37 16.50
C THR A 129 8.66 3.68 16.98
N GLU A 130 9.06 3.72 18.24
CA GLU A 130 9.69 4.89 18.85
C GLU A 130 11.11 5.10 18.31
N LYS A 131 11.71 6.27 18.56
CA LYS A 131 13.06 6.60 18.08
C LYS A 131 14.17 5.71 18.66
N ASP A 132 13.93 5.11 19.82
CA ASP A 132 14.83 4.11 20.45
C ASP A 132 14.60 2.68 19.94
N GLY A 133 13.68 2.49 18.98
CA GLY A 133 13.32 1.19 18.41
C GLY A 133 12.25 0.42 19.17
N LYS A 134 11.81 0.91 20.34
CA LYS A 134 10.72 0.29 21.11
C LYS A 134 9.42 0.35 20.32
N ILE A 135 8.64 -0.75 20.39
CA ILE A 135 7.31 -0.82 19.79
C ILE A 135 6.27 -0.51 20.86
N THR A 136 5.48 0.55 20.61
CA THR A 136 4.33 0.94 21.43
C THR A 136 3.05 0.50 20.74
N VAL A 137 2.18 -0.24 21.43
CA VAL A 137 0.85 -0.59 20.95
C VAL A 137 -0.06 0.61 21.13
N LEU A 138 -0.70 1.06 20.05
CA LEU A 138 -1.62 2.19 20.04
C LEU A 138 -3.09 1.73 20.16
N ALA A 139 -3.42 0.61 19.48
CA ALA A 139 -4.73 -0.03 19.56
C ALA A 139 -4.63 -1.51 19.16
N ASP A 140 -5.28 -2.41 19.89
CA ASP A 140 -5.42 -3.83 19.57
C ASP A 140 -6.87 -4.31 19.67
N LYS A 141 -7.75 -3.49 20.27
CA LYS A 141 -9.16 -3.80 20.52
C LYS A 141 -10.04 -2.59 20.35
N PHE A 142 -11.28 -2.86 20.01
CA PHE A 142 -12.37 -1.91 20.08
C PHE A 142 -13.56 -2.57 20.82
N GLU A 143 -14.11 -1.89 21.84
CA GLU A 143 -15.20 -2.42 22.69
C GLU A 143 -14.93 -3.83 23.24
N GLY A 144 -13.70 -4.05 23.69
CA GLY A 144 -13.25 -5.31 24.29
C GLY A 144 -12.95 -6.45 23.32
N LYS A 145 -13.26 -6.32 22.03
CA LYS A 145 -13.00 -7.29 20.95
C LYS A 145 -11.76 -6.91 20.17
N ARG A 146 -10.99 -7.91 19.72
CA ARG A 146 -9.82 -7.69 18.86
C ARG A 146 -10.24 -7.01 17.55
N LEU A 147 -9.36 -6.17 17.01
CA LEU A 147 -9.48 -5.66 15.64
C LEU A 147 -9.52 -6.82 14.65
N ASN A 148 -10.05 -6.61 13.43
CA ASN A 148 -10.06 -7.65 12.40
C ASN A 148 -8.67 -7.89 11.83
N ALA A 149 -8.27 -7.09 10.85
CA ALA A 149 -6.97 -7.15 10.20
C ALA A 149 -6.60 -5.75 9.71
N PRO A 150 -6.06 -4.86 10.58
CA PRO A 150 -5.72 -3.49 10.20
C PRO A 150 -4.90 -3.46 8.91
N ASN A 151 -5.35 -2.65 7.93
CA ASN A 151 -4.85 -2.72 6.56
C ASN A 151 -4.08 -1.46 6.16
N ASP A 152 -4.73 -0.36 5.75
CA ASP A 152 -4.05 0.89 5.40
C ASP A 152 -4.24 1.96 6.47
N ILE A 153 -3.34 2.95 6.50
CA ILE A 153 -3.20 3.87 7.63
C ILE A 153 -2.70 5.25 7.17
N VAL A 154 -3.26 6.29 7.76
CA VAL A 154 -2.80 7.67 7.56
C VAL A 154 -2.76 8.43 8.89
N VAL A 155 -1.88 9.41 8.98
CA VAL A 155 -1.73 10.29 10.16
C VAL A 155 -2.11 11.70 9.76
N LYS A 156 -3.17 12.23 10.40
CA LYS A 156 -3.68 13.58 10.17
C LYS A 156 -2.78 14.65 10.83
N SER A 157 -2.88 15.91 10.43
CA SER A 157 -2.09 17.03 10.98
C SER A 157 -2.30 17.27 12.48
N ASP A 158 -3.44 16.83 13.02
CA ASP A 158 -3.79 16.90 14.45
C ASP A 158 -3.20 15.74 15.29
N ASP A 159 -2.30 14.93 14.72
CA ASP A 159 -1.73 13.71 15.30
C ASP A 159 -2.73 12.55 15.46
N SER A 160 -3.96 12.67 14.99
CA SER A 160 -4.88 11.52 14.96
C SER A 160 -4.46 10.53 13.87
N ILE A 161 -4.67 9.24 14.16
CA ILE A 161 -4.32 8.13 13.28
C ILE A 161 -5.61 7.49 12.78
N TRP A 162 -5.73 7.33 11.47
CA TRP A 162 -6.91 6.75 10.84
C TRP A 162 -6.51 5.50 10.08
N PHE A 163 -7.26 4.42 10.23
CA PHE A 163 -6.94 3.15 9.60
C PHE A 163 -8.18 2.35 9.22
N THR A 164 -8.03 1.49 8.24
CA THR A 164 -9.04 0.54 7.78
C THR A 164 -8.82 -0.83 8.41
N ASP A 165 -9.91 -1.55 8.69
CA ASP A 165 -9.88 -2.83 9.39
C ASP A 165 -10.75 -3.89 8.68
N PRO A 166 -10.37 -4.30 7.44
CA PRO A 166 -11.03 -5.37 6.70
C PRO A 166 -10.70 -6.76 7.25
N LEU A 167 -10.95 -7.81 6.44
CA LEU A 167 -10.73 -9.20 6.83
C LEU A 167 -9.53 -9.87 6.13
N PHE A 168 -8.77 -9.17 5.28
CA PHE A 168 -7.78 -9.81 4.40
C PHE A 168 -6.74 -10.64 5.16
N GLY A 169 -6.16 -10.09 6.23
CA GLY A 169 -5.12 -10.76 7.04
C GLY A 169 -5.61 -11.95 7.86
N ILE A 170 -6.92 -12.21 7.92
CA ILE A 170 -7.50 -13.35 8.65
C ILE A 170 -8.37 -14.26 7.79
N ASN A 171 -8.55 -13.95 6.51
CA ASN A 171 -9.35 -14.77 5.58
C ASN A 171 -8.62 -16.04 5.10
N GLY A 172 -7.29 -16.06 5.13
CA GLY A 172 -6.47 -17.13 4.57
C GLY A 172 -5.07 -17.19 5.19
N GLU A 173 -4.20 -17.98 4.56
CA GLU A 173 -2.84 -18.25 5.04
C GLU A 173 -1.77 -17.49 4.22
N TRP A 174 -2.17 -16.62 3.27
CA TRP A 174 -1.23 -15.90 2.41
C TRP A 174 -0.73 -14.61 3.05
N GLU A 175 -1.64 -13.79 3.57
CA GLU A 175 -1.33 -12.50 4.19
C GLU A 175 -1.33 -12.59 5.72
N GLY A 176 -1.37 -13.79 6.28
CA GLY A 176 -1.43 -13.98 7.72
C GLY A 176 -1.85 -15.38 8.11
N LYS A 177 -2.61 -15.47 9.18
CA LYS A 177 -3.22 -16.72 9.67
C LYS A 177 -4.74 -16.61 9.58
N LYS A 178 -5.37 -17.66 9.10
CA LYS A 178 -6.83 -17.76 9.08
C LYS A 178 -7.38 -17.78 10.51
N GLU A 179 -8.17 -16.77 10.84
CA GLU A 179 -8.82 -16.61 12.14
C GLU A 179 -10.27 -16.16 11.97
N LYS A 180 -11.05 -16.23 13.03
CA LYS A 180 -12.41 -15.67 13.06
C LYS A 180 -12.35 -14.18 13.40
N ALA A 181 -13.18 -13.37 12.70
CA ALA A 181 -13.45 -12.01 13.09
C ALA A 181 -14.15 -11.97 14.46
N GLU A 182 -13.73 -11.04 15.32
CA GLU A 182 -14.43 -10.77 16.58
C GLU A 182 -15.33 -9.55 16.47
N GLN A 183 -14.99 -8.59 15.57
CA GLN A 183 -15.84 -7.46 15.24
C GLN A 183 -17.02 -7.93 14.35
N ALA A 184 -18.18 -7.32 14.54
CA ALA A 184 -19.39 -7.65 13.77
C ALA A 184 -19.33 -7.14 12.31
N THR A 185 -18.56 -6.09 12.07
CA THR A 185 -18.42 -5.37 10.80
C THR A 185 -16.96 -5.12 10.47
N THR A 186 -16.68 -4.77 9.23
CA THR A 186 -15.40 -4.21 8.83
C THR A 186 -15.47 -2.69 8.95
N ASN A 187 -14.50 -2.08 9.62
CA ASN A 187 -14.62 -0.72 10.09
C ASN A 187 -13.50 0.19 9.58
N VAL A 188 -13.74 1.48 9.64
CA VAL A 188 -12.71 2.51 9.63
C VAL A 188 -12.63 3.09 11.03
N TYR A 189 -11.43 3.15 11.58
CA TYR A 189 -11.20 3.65 12.93
C TYR A 189 -10.38 4.93 12.94
N ARG A 190 -10.58 5.72 13.97
CA ARG A 190 -9.75 6.87 14.34
C ARG A 190 -9.20 6.66 15.75
N ILE A 191 -7.89 6.80 15.90
CA ILE A 191 -7.23 6.95 17.21
C ILE A 191 -6.95 8.43 17.38
N ALA A 192 -7.59 9.06 18.34
CA ALA A 192 -7.37 10.46 18.66
C ALA A 192 -5.98 10.66 19.30
N LYS A 193 -5.50 11.91 19.37
CA LYS A 193 -4.20 12.26 19.96
C LYS A 193 -4.06 11.80 21.43
N ASP A 194 -5.15 11.75 22.17
CA ASP A 194 -5.23 11.25 23.54
C ASP A 194 -5.23 9.71 23.65
N GLY A 195 -5.19 9.00 22.52
CA GLY A 195 -5.21 7.54 22.44
C GLY A 195 -6.60 6.92 22.40
N LYS A 196 -7.67 7.70 22.46
CA LYS A 196 -9.03 7.18 22.37
C LYS A 196 -9.33 6.67 20.97
N ILE A 197 -9.72 5.39 20.84
CA ILE A 197 -10.17 4.79 19.58
C ILE A 197 -11.69 4.95 19.40
N SER A 198 -12.11 5.21 18.18
CA SER A 198 -13.52 5.26 17.78
C SER A 198 -13.70 4.63 16.39
N ALA A 199 -14.79 3.90 16.18
CA ALA A 199 -15.22 3.48 14.87
C ALA A 199 -15.95 4.65 14.20
N VAL A 200 -15.38 5.18 13.11
CA VAL A 200 -15.94 6.35 12.40
C VAL A 200 -16.82 5.94 11.22
N LEU A 201 -16.63 4.72 10.68
CA LEU A 201 -17.50 4.09 9.69
C LEU A 201 -17.60 2.59 9.98
N THR A 202 -18.82 2.06 9.84
CA THR A 202 -19.14 0.64 10.05
C THR A 202 -20.00 0.04 8.93
N ASP A 203 -20.24 0.81 7.87
CA ASP A 203 -21.14 0.51 6.76
C ASP A 203 -20.42 0.19 5.44
N LEU A 204 -19.08 0.16 5.44
CA LEU A 204 -18.28 -0.24 4.29
C LEU A 204 -17.90 -1.72 4.37
N VAL A 205 -17.94 -2.40 3.22
CA VAL A 205 -17.51 -3.79 3.11
C VAL A 205 -16.03 -3.84 2.72
N ASN A 206 -15.20 -4.39 3.62
CA ASN A 206 -13.76 -4.49 3.46
C ASN A 206 -13.12 -3.14 3.00
N PRO A 207 -13.16 -2.07 3.82
CA PRO A 207 -12.47 -0.84 3.50
C PRO A 207 -10.97 -1.11 3.35
N ASN A 208 -10.35 -0.54 2.29
CA ASN A 208 -8.94 -0.75 1.95
C ASN A 208 -8.18 0.57 2.03
N GLY A 209 -7.61 1.09 0.94
CA GLY A 209 -6.87 2.34 0.94
C GLY A 209 -7.68 3.52 1.48
N LEU A 210 -7.00 4.43 2.19
CA LEU A 210 -7.59 5.69 2.64
C LEU A 210 -6.58 6.84 2.52
N ALA A 211 -7.08 8.04 2.23
CA ALA A 211 -6.27 9.26 2.19
C ALA A 211 -7.13 10.50 2.42
N PHE A 212 -6.54 11.54 3.02
CA PHE A 212 -7.17 12.85 3.14
C PHE A 212 -6.96 13.70 1.87
N SER A 213 -7.87 14.65 1.65
CA SER A 213 -7.61 15.78 0.76
C SER A 213 -6.47 16.65 1.30
N PRO A 214 -5.81 17.50 0.47
CA PRO A 214 -4.70 18.34 0.93
C PRO A 214 -5.07 19.28 2.09
N ASP A 215 -6.30 19.73 2.16
CA ASP A 215 -6.84 20.57 3.25
C ASP A 215 -7.40 19.75 4.43
N GLU A 216 -7.33 18.42 4.34
CA GLU A 216 -7.82 17.45 5.33
C GLU A 216 -9.34 17.57 5.65
N LYS A 217 -10.11 18.28 4.83
CA LYS A 217 -11.57 18.44 4.98
C LYS A 217 -12.35 17.30 4.35
N LYS A 218 -11.70 16.46 3.55
CA LYS A 218 -12.29 15.25 2.99
C LYS A 218 -11.43 14.03 3.32
N LEU A 219 -12.10 12.91 3.53
CA LEU A 219 -11.48 11.59 3.61
C LEU A 219 -12.01 10.74 2.46
N TYR A 220 -11.09 10.17 1.71
CA TYR A 220 -11.39 9.22 0.64
C TYR A 220 -11.08 7.82 1.11
N ILE A 221 -11.96 6.85 0.78
CA ILE A 221 -11.81 5.45 1.23
C ILE A 221 -12.20 4.52 0.09
N VAL A 222 -11.35 3.53 -0.18
CA VAL A 222 -11.67 2.41 -1.07
C VAL A 222 -12.59 1.43 -0.34
N GLU A 223 -13.72 1.11 -0.94
CA GLU A 223 -14.54 -0.03 -0.57
C GLU A 223 -14.27 -1.18 -1.54
N TRP A 224 -13.91 -2.36 -0.99
CA TRP A 224 -13.44 -3.50 -1.78
C TRP A 224 -14.43 -4.62 -1.80
N LYS A 225 -15.45 -4.86 -2.12
CA LYS A 225 -16.58 -5.80 -2.18
C LYS A 225 -17.90 -5.19 -1.73
N GLY A 226 -18.06 -3.89 -1.86
CA GLY A 226 -19.35 -3.24 -1.67
C GLY A 226 -20.23 -3.33 -2.91
N THR A 227 -21.33 -2.58 -2.90
CA THR A 227 -22.19 -2.41 -4.08
C THR A 227 -22.35 -0.91 -4.34
N PRO A 228 -21.79 -0.35 -5.41
CA PRO A 228 -20.96 -1.01 -6.43
C PRO A 228 -19.60 -1.43 -5.87
N ASN A 229 -19.08 -2.51 -6.41
CA ASN A 229 -17.81 -3.09 -5.98
C ASN A 229 -16.63 -2.21 -6.38
N ARG A 230 -15.57 -2.10 -5.52
CA ARG A 230 -14.31 -1.38 -5.81
C ARG A 230 -14.54 0.10 -6.14
N SER A 231 -15.16 0.80 -5.23
CA SER A 231 -15.41 2.25 -5.35
C SER A 231 -14.52 3.03 -4.40
N ILE A 232 -14.24 4.30 -4.76
CA ILE A 232 -13.74 5.27 -3.80
C ILE A 232 -14.91 6.15 -3.36
N TRP A 233 -15.15 6.17 -2.07
CA TRP A 233 -16.12 7.04 -1.40
C TRP A 233 -15.41 8.26 -0.82
N SER A 234 -16.03 9.41 -0.95
CA SER A 234 -15.62 10.68 -0.35
C SER A 234 -16.55 11.03 0.82
N TYR A 235 -15.96 11.46 1.92
CA TYR A 235 -16.66 11.95 3.12
C TYR A 235 -16.14 13.32 3.51
N ASN A 236 -17.00 14.18 4.04
CA ASN A 236 -16.58 15.39 4.71
C ASN A 236 -16.13 15.06 6.14
N VAL A 237 -15.03 15.67 6.58
CA VAL A 237 -14.43 15.48 7.90
C VAL A 237 -14.79 16.67 8.79
N GLY A 238 -15.50 16.41 9.88
CA GLY A 238 -15.79 17.41 10.92
C GLY A 238 -14.59 17.67 11.83
N ASP A 239 -14.59 18.79 12.52
CA ASP A 239 -13.53 19.18 13.48
C ASP A 239 -13.39 18.18 14.63
N ASP A 240 -14.44 17.50 14.99
CA ASP A 240 -14.47 16.41 15.98
C ASP A 240 -14.00 15.06 15.43
N GLY A 241 -13.72 14.98 14.12
CA GLY A 241 -13.38 13.76 13.41
C GLY A 241 -14.59 12.92 13.00
N SER A 242 -15.81 13.47 13.06
CA SER A 242 -16.99 12.82 12.48
C SER A 242 -16.94 12.85 10.97
N LEU A 243 -17.59 11.85 10.33
CA LEU A 243 -17.69 11.74 8.88
C LEU A 243 -19.14 11.93 8.42
N SER A 244 -19.33 12.68 7.35
CA SER A 244 -20.65 12.98 6.78
C SER A 244 -20.58 13.11 5.25
N GLY A 245 -21.74 13.22 4.59
CA GLY A 245 -21.81 13.54 3.16
C GLY A 245 -21.21 12.46 2.25
N LYS A 246 -21.44 11.17 2.55
CA LYS A 246 -20.98 10.03 1.73
C LYS A 246 -21.34 10.22 0.27
N THR A 247 -20.33 10.29 -0.61
CA THR A 247 -20.50 10.45 -2.05
C THR A 247 -19.56 9.49 -2.78
N LYS A 248 -20.08 8.75 -3.77
CA LYS A 248 -19.24 7.92 -4.63
C LYS A 248 -18.46 8.82 -5.60
N LEU A 249 -17.14 8.81 -5.48
CA LEU A 249 -16.26 9.61 -6.32
C LEU A 249 -15.77 8.83 -7.54
N ILE A 250 -15.35 7.57 -7.34
CA ILE A 250 -14.84 6.70 -8.39
C ILE A 250 -15.56 5.36 -8.31
N ASP A 251 -15.95 4.85 -9.46
CA ASP A 251 -16.48 3.50 -9.64
C ASP A 251 -15.60 2.75 -10.64
N ALA A 252 -14.90 1.75 -10.16
CA ALA A 252 -14.01 0.92 -10.98
C ALA A 252 -14.48 -0.54 -11.06
N ALA A 253 -15.75 -0.81 -10.73
CA ALA A 253 -16.28 -2.16 -10.50
C ALA A 253 -16.00 -3.14 -11.63
N ASP A 254 -16.15 -2.73 -12.88
CA ASP A 254 -16.00 -3.57 -14.07
C ASP A 254 -14.65 -3.40 -14.79
N GLN A 255 -13.80 -2.51 -14.32
CA GLN A 255 -12.55 -2.15 -15.01
C GLN A 255 -11.33 -2.72 -14.32
N ALA A 256 -11.21 -2.51 -13.00
CA ALA A 256 -10.05 -2.96 -12.24
C ALA A 256 -10.31 -3.04 -10.73
N SER A 257 -9.32 -3.51 -10.02
CA SER A 257 -9.26 -3.54 -8.56
C SER A 257 -8.53 -2.31 -8.06
N LEU A 258 -9.24 -1.43 -7.36
CA LEU A 258 -8.65 -0.40 -6.52
C LEU A 258 -8.04 -1.03 -5.26
N ASP A 259 -6.94 -0.44 -4.76
CA ASP A 259 -6.27 -0.89 -3.54
C ASP A 259 -5.82 0.32 -2.72
N GLY A 260 -4.55 0.45 -2.35
CA GLY A 260 -4.03 1.65 -1.72
C GLY A 260 -3.90 2.82 -2.71
N PHE A 261 -3.95 4.04 -2.20
CA PHE A 261 -3.80 5.25 -3.01
C PHE A 261 -3.28 6.42 -2.18
N ARG A 262 -2.79 7.46 -2.83
CA ARG A 262 -2.40 8.73 -2.18
C ARG A 262 -2.90 9.93 -2.99
N VAL A 263 -2.95 11.09 -2.32
CA VAL A 263 -3.42 12.34 -2.89
C VAL A 263 -2.22 13.28 -3.05
N ASP A 264 -2.15 13.99 -4.19
CA ASP A 264 -1.16 15.05 -4.40
C ASP A 264 -1.66 16.41 -3.91
N ARG A 265 -0.79 17.44 -3.96
CA ARG A 265 -1.14 18.80 -3.48
C ARG A 265 -2.25 19.48 -4.25
N ASP A 266 -2.48 19.07 -5.50
CA ASP A 266 -3.58 19.58 -6.33
C ASP A 266 -4.88 18.78 -6.10
N GLY A 267 -4.87 17.78 -5.22
CA GLY A 267 -6.02 16.95 -4.90
C GLY A 267 -6.25 15.76 -5.82
N ASN A 268 -5.33 15.48 -6.76
CA ASN A 268 -5.47 14.31 -7.61
C ASN A 268 -5.22 13.02 -6.82
N LEU A 269 -6.01 11.99 -7.12
CA LEU A 269 -5.89 10.68 -6.51
C LEU A 269 -5.02 9.78 -7.41
N TRP A 270 -3.90 9.32 -6.89
CA TRP A 270 -3.01 8.35 -7.51
C TRP A 270 -3.30 7.00 -6.92
N CYS A 271 -3.89 6.09 -7.72
CA CYS A 271 -4.53 4.86 -7.22
C CYS A 271 -3.80 3.62 -7.70
N GLY A 272 -3.44 2.73 -6.78
CA GLY A 272 -3.02 1.38 -7.10
C GLY A 272 -4.11 0.66 -7.89
N TRP A 273 -3.74 0.05 -9.02
CA TRP A 273 -4.65 -0.46 -10.02
C TRP A 273 -4.19 -1.83 -10.52
N GLY A 274 -5.13 -2.73 -10.75
CA GLY A 274 -4.81 -4.03 -11.31
C GLY A 274 -6.03 -4.89 -11.57
N SER A 275 -5.84 -6.00 -12.27
CA SER A 275 -6.94 -6.87 -12.70
C SER A 275 -7.65 -7.59 -11.56
N ASN A 276 -6.92 -8.09 -10.60
CA ASN A 276 -7.37 -8.85 -9.41
C ASN A 276 -8.82 -9.42 -9.47
N GLY A 277 -9.08 -10.22 -10.47
CA GLY A 277 -10.39 -10.84 -10.69
C GLY A 277 -11.40 -9.98 -11.47
N ALA A 278 -11.11 -8.72 -11.81
CA ALA A 278 -11.99 -7.89 -12.64
C ALA A 278 -12.21 -8.47 -14.05
N LEU A 279 -11.22 -9.19 -14.57
CA LEU A 279 -11.29 -9.86 -15.87
C LEU A 279 -11.78 -11.32 -15.78
N GLN A 280 -12.16 -11.80 -14.61
CA GLN A 280 -12.68 -13.18 -14.50
C GLN A 280 -14.09 -13.26 -15.07
N SER A 281 -14.35 -14.32 -15.84
CA SER A 281 -15.70 -14.68 -16.26
C SER A 281 -16.52 -15.20 -15.07
N GLU A 282 -17.82 -15.44 -15.29
CA GLU A 282 -18.58 -16.26 -14.37
C GLU A 282 -17.94 -17.65 -14.24
N ALA A 283 -18.05 -18.23 -13.03
CA ALA A 283 -17.50 -19.55 -12.77
C ALA A 283 -18.25 -20.63 -13.57
N THR A 284 -17.51 -21.45 -14.29
CA THR A 284 -18.02 -22.69 -14.86
C THR A 284 -17.62 -23.85 -13.95
N GLU A 285 -18.56 -24.74 -13.64
CA GLU A 285 -18.26 -25.92 -12.85
C GLU A 285 -17.75 -27.05 -13.75
N ILE A 286 -16.51 -27.48 -13.52
CA ILE A 286 -15.88 -28.58 -14.24
C ILE A 286 -15.33 -29.58 -13.20
N GLY A 287 -15.86 -30.81 -13.22
CA GLY A 287 -15.40 -31.85 -12.30
C GLY A 287 -15.56 -31.48 -10.82
N GLY A 288 -16.64 -30.79 -10.43
CA GLY A 288 -16.90 -30.34 -9.06
C GLY A 288 -16.04 -29.15 -8.60
N ARG A 289 -15.34 -28.48 -9.52
CA ARG A 289 -14.52 -27.30 -9.23
C ARG A 289 -14.98 -26.09 -10.03
N LYS A 290 -15.00 -24.93 -9.39
CA LYS A 290 -15.24 -23.64 -10.08
C LYS A 290 -14.00 -23.26 -10.89
N VAL A 291 -14.16 -23.11 -12.19
CA VAL A 291 -13.12 -22.67 -13.13
C VAL A 291 -13.54 -21.33 -13.72
N TYR A 292 -12.61 -20.40 -13.76
CA TYR A 292 -12.79 -19.06 -14.31
C TYR A 292 -11.96 -18.89 -15.57
N GLN A 293 -12.49 -18.22 -16.56
CA GLN A 293 -11.74 -17.80 -17.75
C GLN A 293 -11.45 -16.31 -17.66
N LEU A 294 -10.29 -15.87 -18.15
CA LEU A 294 -9.97 -14.46 -18.27
C LEU A 294 -10.64 -13.87 -19.51
N LYS A 295 -11.25 -12.69 -19.36
CA LYS A 295 -11.91 -11.93 -20.44
C LYS A 295 -11.00 -10.88 -21.07
N GLY A 296 -9.72 -10.90 -20.83
CA GLY A 296 -8.74 -9.92 -21.32
C GLY A 296 -7.35 -10.23 -20.80
N ARG A 297 -6.47 -9.27 -20.99
CA ARG A 297 -5.08 -9.37 -20.56
C ARG A 297 -4.91 -8.61 -19.24
N SER A 298 -4.57 -9.33 -18.18
CA SER A 298 -4.37 -8.73 -16.85
C SER A 298 -3.27 -7.68 -16.85
N GLU A 299 -2.21 -7.91 -17.61
CA GLU A 299 -1.09 -6.99 -17.74
C GLU A 299 -1.44 -5.63 -18.37
N ASP A 300 -2.60 -5.49 -19.00
CA ASP A 300 -3.06 -4.20 -19.54
C ASP A 300 -3.72 -3.31 -18.47
N LEU A 301 -4.03 -3.89 -17.31
CA LEU A 301 -4.65 -3.18 -16.18
C LEU A 301 -3.69 -2.93 -15.02
N ASP A 302 -2.47 -3.51 -15.04
CA ASP A 302 -1.55 -3.40 -13.92
C ASP A 302 -0.79 -2.07 -13.94
N GLY A 303 -0.89 -1.32 -12.84
CA GLY A 303 -0.21 -0.03 -12.73
C GLY A 303 -0.84 0.94 -11.74
N VAL A 304 -0.82 2.22 -12.11
CA VAL A 304 -1.39 3.31 -11.31
C VAL A 304 -2.34 4.13 -12.19
N MET A 305 -3.58 4.28 -11.76
CA MET A 305 -4.55 5.17 -12.37
C MET A 305 -4.60 6.49 -11.62
N VAL A 306 -4.51 7.60 -12.33
CA VAL A 306 -4.58 8.94 -11.74
C VAL A 306 -5.92 9.58 -12.08
N PHE A 307 -6.61 10.07 -11.06
CA PHE A 307 -7.88 10.78 -11.20
C PHE A 307 -7.74 12.21 -10.67
N ASN A 308 -8.48 13.14 -11.26
CA ASN A 308 -8.61 14.48 -10.70
C ASN A 308 -9.53 14.49 -9.46
N PRO A 309 -9.65 15.62 -8.73
CA PRO A 309 -10.51 15.71 -7.54
C PRO A 309 -12.00 15.41 -7.78
N GLU A 310 -12.46 15.51 -9.03
CA GLU A 310 -13.83 15.19 -9.45
C GLU A 310 -14.01 13.72 -9.89
N GLY A 311 -12.94 12.90 -9.83
CA GLY A 311 -12.97 11.49 -10.20
C GLY A 311 -12.82 11.23 -11.71
N LYS A 312 -12.40 12.22 -12.51
CA LYS A 312 -12.11 12.06 -13.94
C LYS A 312 -10.71 11.46 -14.13
N PRO A 313 -10.54 10.39 -14.93
CA PRO A 313 -9.22 9.82 -15.21
C PRO A 313 -8.33 10.83 -15.97
N LEU A 314 -7.09 11.00 -15.50
CA LEU A 314 -6.09 11.87 -16.08
C LEU A 314 -4.98 11.11 -16.81
N ALA A 315 -4.50 10.01 -16.21
CA ALA A 315 -3.39 9.22 -16.74
C ALA A 315 -3.40 7.81 -16.20
N PHE A 316 -2.73 6.92 -16.95
CA PHE A 316 -2.41 5.57 -16.50
C PHE A 316 -0.89 5.34 -16.59
N ILE A 317 -0.28 4.93 -15.48
CA ILE A 317 1.13 4.54 -15.43
C ILE A 317 1.15 3.02 -15.45
N LYS A 318 1.48 2.45 -16.61
CA LYS A 318 1.55 1.00 -16.80
C LYS A 318 2.75 0.41 -16.08
N LEU A 319 2.54 -0.65 -15.31
CA LEU A 319 3.58 -1.43 -14.65
C LEU A 319 3.54 -2.88 -15.12
N PRO A 320 4.65 -3.62 -15.01
CA PRO A 320 4.64 -5.06 -15.33
C PRO A 320 3.95 -5.90 -14.26
N GLU A 321 3.61 -5.31 -13.12
CA GLU A 321 2.98 -5.95 -11.98
C GLU A 321 1.85 -5.08 -11.43
N ARG A 322 0.85 -5.72 -10.81
CA ARG A 322 -0.20 -5.00 -10.11
C ARG A 322 0.36 -4.11 -9.00
N CYS A 323 -0.01 -2.84 -9.01
CA CYS A 323 0.30 -1.92 -7.92
C CYS A 323 -0.74 -2.07 -6.81
N ALA A 324 -0.31 -2.49 -5.63
CA ALA A 324 -1.17 -2.62 -4.46
C ALA A 324 -1.28 -1.28 -3.70
N ASN A 325 -0.19 -0.55 -3.54
CA ASN A 325 -0.17 0.72 -2.82
C ASN A 325 0.98 1.61 -3.30
N LEU A 326 0.95 2.86 -2.94
CA LEU A 326 1.97 3.82 -3.36
C LEU A 326 2.17 4.94 -2.34
N CYS A 327 3.30 5.64 -2.41
CA CYS A 327 3.52 6.88 -1.69
C CYS A 327 4.39 7.84 -2.48
N PHE A 328 4.28 9.12 -2.17
CA PHE A 328 5.23 10.11 -2.61
C PHE A 328 6.44 10.15 -1.67
N GLY A 329 7.61 10.49 -2.20
CA GLY A 329 8.84 10.59 -1.46
C GLY A 329 9.92 11.31 -2.25
N GLY A 330 11.18 11.07 -1.89
CA GLY A 330 12.33 11.81 -2.41
C GLY A 330 12.47 13.18 -1.75
N PRO A 331 13.61 13.88 -2.00
CA PRO A 331 13.92 15.16 -1.33
C PRO A 331 12.89 16.27 -1.59
N LYS A 332 12.16 16.19 -2.70
CA LYS A 332 11.12 17.17 -3.09
C LYS A 332 9.70 16.64 -2.93
N ASN A 333 9.53 15.44 -2.37
CA ASN A 333 8.23 14.75 -2.27
C ASN A 333 7.51 14.62 -3.64
N ASN A 334 8.28 14.38 -4.71
CA ASN A 334 7.81 14.26 -6.09
C ASN A 334 8.32 13.00 -6.79
N ARG A 335 8.84 12.04 -6.03
CA ARG A 335 9.16 10.70 -6.50
C ARG A 335 8.07 9.75 -6.04
N LEU A 336 7.29 9.24 -6.99
CA LEU A 336 6.25 8.27 -6.71
C LEU A 336 6.87 6.89 -6.54
N TYR A 337 6.69 6.27 -5.38
CA TYR A 337 7.07 4.88 -5.12
C TYR A 337 5.83 4.00 -5.17
N MET A 338 5.85 2.94 -5.96
CA MET A 338 4.74 2.06 -6.28
C MET A 338 5.07 0.64 -5.81
N ALA A 339 4.47 0.21 -4.70
CA ALA A 339 4.60 -1.14 -4.19
C ALA A 339 3.72 -2.08 -5.03
N SER A 340 4.37 -2.99 -5.75
CA SER A 340 3.72 -3.83 -6.75
C SER A 340 4.15 -5.27 -6.57
N SER A 341 3.20 -6.15 -6.29
CA SER A 341 3.41 -7.60 -6.10
C SER A 341 4.80 -8.01 -5.57
N HIS A 342 5.79 -8.17 -6.46
CA HIS A 342 7.14 -8.62 -6.10
C HIS A 342 8.18 -7.51 -6.00
N SER A 343 7.82 -6.28 -6.39
CA SER A 343 8.78 -5.20 -6.62
C SER A 343 8.28 -3.85 -6.09
N VAL A 344 9.20 -2.91 -5.98
CA VAL A 344 8.89 -1.49 -5.86
C VAL A 344 9.38 -0.80 -7.11
N TYR A 345 8.49 -0.07 -7.75
CA TYR A 345 8.82 0.82 -8.87
C TYR A 345 8.85 2.27 -8.39
N ALA A 346 9.58 3.11 -9.10
CA ALA A 346 9.65 4.53 -8.83
C ALA A 346 9.54 5.34 -10.13
N LEU A 347 8.96 6.54 -10.03
CA LEU A 347 8.85 7.48 -11.14
C LEU A 347 8.93 8.90 -10.58
N TYR A 348 9.80 9.73 -11.15
CA TYR A 348 9.77 11.16 -10.89
C TYR A 348 8.65 11.82 -11.68
N VAL A 349 7.91 12.69 -11.01
CA VAL A 349 6.79 13.47 -11.57
C VAL A 349 6.91 14.93 -11.15
N GLU A 350 6.13 15.83 -11.77
CA GLU A 350 6.01 17.23 -11.34
C GLU A 350 4.96 17.41 -10.22
N ALA A 351 4.14 16.37 -9.97
CA ALA A 351 3.23 16.35 -8.84
C ALA A 351 4.01 16.16 -7.52
N HIS A 352 3.51 16.74 -6.44
CA HIS A 352 4.05 16.57 -5.08
C HIS A 352 3.00 15.95 -4.18
N GLY A 353 3.39 15.01 -3.33
CA GLY A 353 2.49 14.45 -2.34
C GLY A 353 1.90 15.51 -1.41
N ALA A 354 0.63 15.34 -1.03
CA ALA A 354 -0.05 16.26 -0.11
C ALA A 354 0.54 16.20 1.31
N VAL A 355 1.08 15.05 1.72
CA VAL A 355 1.63 14.80 3.08
C VAL A 355 3.02 14.20 2.95
#